data_8ea5de06324a5b65adf07fe5d0edd391
#
_entry.id   8ea5de06324a5b65adf07fe5d0edd391
#
_cell.length_a   1.000
_cell.length_b   1.000
_cell.length_c   1.000
_cell.angle_alpha   90.00
_cell.angle_beta   90.00
_cell.angle_gamma   90.00
#
_symmetry.space_group_name_H-M   'P 1'
#
loop_
_entity.id
_entity.type
_entity.pdbx_description
1 polymer ?
#
loop_
_entity_poly.entity_id
_entity_poly.type
_entity_poly.pdbx_seq_one_letter_code
_entity_poly.pdbx_strand_id
1 'polypeptide(L)'
;MNKRIGTYPDDEGRLLSGLKLLVVEDEALIAMEVEEMIAALGAEIVGSFSRVTDALEAVEREAVVGAILDIQLDGATTLTLVDVLLGRNCPILFVTGGAPESIPENYRQLPRLSKPFNQVDFVRSAKLIFGRR
;
A
#
# COMPACT_ATOMS: atom_id res chain seq x y z
N MET A 1 15.20 4.18 -26.75
CA MET A 1 14.99 3.96 -26.05
C MET A 1 15.00 3.09 -25.51
N ASN A 2 15.16 2.87 -25.12
CA ASN A 2 15.14 2.03 -24.50
C ASN A 2 14.16 1.60 -23.93
N LYS A 3 13.78 0.84 -23.99
CA LYS A 3 12.83 0.40 -23.36
C LYS A 3 13.23 -0.18 -22.21
N ARG A 4 12.64 -0.06 -21.25
CA ARG A 4 12.94 -0.64 -20.09
C ARG A 4 12.83 -2.04 -20.15
N ILE A 5 13.72 -2.76 -19.58
CA ILE A 5 13.65 -4.18 -19.47
C ILE A 5 12.42 -4.58 -18.72
N GLY A 6 12.01 -3.84 -17.79
CA GLY A 6 10.80 -4.15 -17.06
C GLY A 6 9.60 -4.05 -17.96
N THR A 7 8.45 -4.34 -17.45
CA THR A 7 7.24 -4.35 -18.21
C THR A 7 6.53 -3.01 -18.24
N TYR A 8 7.09 -1.99 -17.60
CA TYR A 8 6.43 -0.70 -17.52
C TYR A 8 7.03 0.28 -18.50
N PRO A 9 6.21 1.11 -19.13
CA PRO A 9 6.72 2.24 -19.89
C PRO A 9 7.44 3.21 -18.96
N ASP A 10 8.22 4.11 -19.53
CA ASP A 10 8.97 5.08 -18.75
C ASP A 10 8.08 5.89 -17.83
N ASP A 11 6.92 6.28 -18.32
CA ASP A 11 6.00 7.07 -17.49
C ASP A 11 5.56 6.28 -16.27
N GLU A 12 5.24 5.00 -16.45
CA GLU A 12 4.78 4.19 -15.33
C GLU A 12 5.91 3.93 -14.35
N GLY A 13 7.13 3.77 -14.84
CA GLY A 13 8.26 3.53 -13.96
C GLY A 13 8.58 4.71 -13.06
N ARG A 14 8.05 5.89 -13.39
CA ARG A 14 8.30 7.08 -12.58
C ARG A 14 7.04 7.65 -11.95
N LEU A 15 5.92 6.98 -12.14
CA LEU A 15 4.64 7.51 -11.70
C LEU A 15 4.60 7.76 -10.20
N LEU A 16 5.24 6.88 -9.44
CA LEU A 16 5.27 7.00 -7.98
C LEU A 16 6.64 7.47 -7.49
N SER A 17 7.44 8.06 -8.37
CA SER A 17 8.80 8.44 -8.04
C SER A 17 8.85 9.41 -6.88
N GLY A 18 9.68 9.10 -5.90
CA GLY A 18 9.88 9.96 -4.75
C GLY A 18 8.81 9.88 -3.67
N LEU A 19 7.76 9.09 -3.91
CA LEU A 19 6.73 8.93 -2.90
C LEU A 19 7.17 7.90 -1.86
N LYS A 20 6.96 8.22 -0.59
CA LYS A 20 7.26 7.29 0.50
C LYS A 20 5.97 6.61 0.90
N LEU A 21 5.89 5.32 0.66
CA LEU A 21 4.69 4.54 0.91
C LEU A 21 4.93 3.54 2.03
N LEU A 22 3.98 3.46 2.92
CA LEU A 22 4.03 2.54 4.06
C LEU A 22 3.42 1.21 3.65
N VAL A 23 4.05 0.11 4.04
CA VAL A 23 3.50 -1.23 3.79
C VAL A 23 3.30 -1.91 5.14
N VAL A 24 2.09 -2.41 5.38
CA VAL A 24 1.77 -3.12 6.63
C VAL A 24 1.10 -4.44 6.27
N GLU A 25 1.82 -5.52 6.49
CA GLU A 25 1.39 -6.85 6.07
C GLU A 25 2.17 -7.88 6.85
N ASP A 26 1.48 -8.84 7.49
CA ASP A 26 2.18 -9.85 8.26
C ASP A 26 2.48 -11.14 7.49
N GLU A 27 1.99 -11.27 6.26
CA GLU A 27 2.35 -12.39 5.40
C GLU A 27 3.58 -11.99 4.59
N ALA A 28 4.72 -12.59 4.92
CA ALA A 28 6.01 -12.15 4.37
C ALA A 28 6.04 -12.19 2.84
N LEU A 29 5.47 -13.23 2.24
CA LEU A 29 5.50 -13.33 0.78
C LEU A 29 4.67 -12.24 0.11
N ILE A 30 3.53 -11.91 0.69
CA ILE A 30 2.69 -10.84 0.17
C ILE A 30 3.41 -9.50 0.32
N ALA A 31 4.03 -9.27 1.48
CA ALA A 31 4.78 -8.04 1.71
C ALA A 31 5.87 -7.87 0.66
N MET A 32 6.60 -8.94 0.37
CA MET A 32 7.67 -8.89 -0.63
C MET A 32 7.12 -8.57 -2.01
N GLU A 33 6.00 -9.18 -2.39
CA GLU A 33 5.40 -8.90 -3.69
C GLU A 33 5.00 -7.45 -3.81
N VAL A 34 4.37 -6.92 -2.76
CA VAL A 34 3.93 -5.53 -2.77
C VAL A 34 5.13 -4.60 -2.86
N GLU A 35 6.17 -4.87 -2.07
CA GLU A 35 7.37 -4.05 -2.09
C GLU A 35 8.01 -4.01 -3.48
N GLU A 36 8.10 -5.17 -4.13
CA GLU A 36 8.71 -5.23 -5.45
C GLU A 36 7.92 -4.44 -6.47
N MET A 37 6.60 -4.53 -6.41
CA MET A 37 5.76 -3.80 -7.37
C MET A 37 5.83 -2.30 -7.14
N ILE A 38 5.84 -1.86 -5.87
CA ILE A 38 5.95 -0.44 -5.56
C ILE A 38 7.30 0.10 -6.00
N ALA A 39 8.37 -0.65 -5.74
CA ALA A 39 9.70 -0.22 -6.12
C ALA A 39 9.80 -0.10 -7.64
N ALA A 40 9.17 -1.01 -8.38
CA ALA A 40 9.18 -0.96 -9.83
C ALA A 40 8.49 0.28 -10.36
N LEU A 41 7.57 0.86 -9.58
CA LEU A 41 6.89 2.10 -9.97
C LEU A 41 7.62 3.34 -9.48
N GLY A 42 8.77 3.18 -8.85
CA GLY A 42 9.61 4.30 -8.46
C GLY A 42 9.43 4.80 -7.05
N ALA A 43 8.52 4.21 -6.28
CA ALA A 43 8.27 4.66 -4.92
C ALA A 43 9.34 4.13 -3.97
N GLU A 44 9.48 4.84 -2.86
CA GLU A 44 10.35 4.42 -1.76
C GLU A 44 9.48 3.77 -0.70
N ILE A 45 9.94 2.65 -0.16
CA ILE A 45 9.17 1.92 0.84
C ILE A 45 9.63 2.33 2.23
N VAL A 46 8.68 2.76 3.04
CA VAL A 46 8.95 3.07 4.44
C VAL A 46 8.60 1.83 5.23
N GLY A 47 9.61 0.98 5.41
CA GLY A 47 9.49 -0.26 6.13
C GLY A 47 8.57 -1.26 5.46
N SER A 48 8.46 -2.37 6.07
CA SER A 48 7.41 -3.31 5.84
C SER A 48 7.12 -3.85 7.22
N PHE A 49 5.97 -3.51 7.74
CA PHE A 49 5.69 -3.76 9.15
C PHE A 49 4.64 -4.85 9.31
N SER A 50 4.86 -5.71 10.27
CA SER A 50 3.88 -6.73 10.61
C SER A 50 3.12 -6.38 11.89
N ARG A 51 3.46 -5.26 12.52
CA ARG A 51 2.84 -4.84 13.76
C ARG A 51 2.38 -3.40 13.66
N VAL A 52 1.19 -3.13 14.18
CA VAL A 52 0.60 -1.81 14.12
C VAL A 52 1.44 -0.77 14.87
N THR A 53 1.97 -1.15 16.04
CA THR A 53 2.75 -0.20 16.84
C THR A 53 3.98 0.28 16.10
N ASP A 54 4.66 -0.65 15.41
CA ASP A 54 5.86 -0.27 14.66
C ASP A 54 5.50 0.65 13.49
N ALA A 55 4.38 0.37 12.84
CA ALA A 55 3.92 1.19 11.73
C ALA A 55 3.54 2.59 12.21
N LEU A 56 2.88 2.69 13.36
CA LEU A 56 2.53 3.99 13.93
C LEU A 56 3.76 4.83 14.22
N GLU A 57 4.81 4.20 14.76
CA GLU A 57 6.07 4.91 15.02
C GLU A 57 6.68 5.40 13.71
N ALA A 58 6.62 4.58 12.66
CA ALA A 58 7.18 4.99 11.38
C ALA A 58 6.44 6.18 10.80
N VAL A 59 5.13 6.21 10.95
CA VAL A 59 4.33 7.34 10.47
C VAL A 59 4.73 8.63 11.18
N GLU A 60 5.09 8.52 12.46
CA GLU A 60 5.53 9.70 13.22
C GLU A 60 6.89 10.19 12.78
N ARG A 61 7.78 9.28 12.37
CA ARG A 61 9.16 9.66 12.06
C ARG A 61 9.39 9.96 10.59
N GLU A 62 8.61 9.36 9.70
CA GLU A 62 8.86 9.45 8.27
C GLU A 62 7.77 10.27 7.58
N ALA A 63 8.10 10.81 6.43
CA ALA A 63 7.14 11.59 5.65
C ALA A 63 6.35 10.65 4.74
N VAL A 64 5.51 9.83 5.32
CA VAL A 64 4.68 8.88 4.59
C VAL A 64 3.57 9.63 3.88
N VAL A 65 3.38 9.34 2.59
CA VAL A 65 2.35 10.01 1.80
C VAL A 65 1.26 9.07 1.31
N GLY A 66 1.33 7.79 1.66
CA GLY A 66 0.31 6.83 1.32
C GLY A 66 0.64 5.50 1.96
N ALA A 67 -0.31 4.59 1.96
CA ALA A 67 -0.11 3.31 2.63
C ALA A 67 -0.83 2.18 1.91
N ILE A 68 -0.21 1.01 1.94
CA ILE A 68 -0.80 -0.23 1.47
C ILE A 68 -0.81 -1.15 2.66
N LEU A 69 -1.99 -1.60 3.07
CA LEU A 69 -2.06 -2.37 4.29
C LEU A 69 -3.18 -3.40 4.28
N ASP A 70 -2.96 -4.46 5.01
CA ASP A 70 -4.00 -5.42 5.32
C ASP A 70 -4.83 -4.84 6.47
N ILE A 71 -6.10 -5.14 6.49
CA ILE A 71 -6.97 -4.70 7.59
C ILE A 71 -6.68 -5.51 8.83
N GLN A 72 -6.45 -6.80 8.65
CA GLN A 72 -6.30 -7.73 9.76
C GLN A 72 -4.88 -8.24 9.82
N LEU A 73 -4.20 -7.96 10.89
CA LEU A 73 -2.92 -8.58 11.19
C LEU A 73 -3.14 -9.65 12.24
N ASP A 74 -2.14 -10.48 12.45
CA ASP A 74 -2.25 -11.54 13.43
C ASP A 74 -2.56 -10.94 14.80
N GLY A 75 -3.79 -11.18 15.27
CA GLY A 75 -4.20 -10.71 16.58
C GLY A 75 -4.56 -9.24 16.70
N ALA A 76 -4.62 -8.50 15.59
CA ALA A 76 -4.90 -7.08 15.68
C ALA A 76 -5.47 -6.57 14.36
N THR A 77 -6.13 -5.41 14.43
CA THR A 77 -6.56 -4.74 13.21
C THR A 77 -5.71 -3.51 12.98
N THR A 78 -5.71 -3.02 11.74
CA THR A 78 -4.96 -1.82 11.39
C THR A 78 -5.82 -0.57 11.42
N LEU A 79 -7.06 -0.65 11.92
CA LEU A 79 -7.98 0.47 11.79
C LEU A 79 -7.55 1.71 12.54
N THR A 80 -6.87 1.56 13.68
CA THR A 80 -6.32 2.72 14.39
C THR A 80 -5.29 3.44 13.51
N LEU A 81 -4.45 2.67 12.83
CA LEU A 81 -3.47 3.24 11.92
C LEU A 81 -4.17 3.92 10.74
N VAL A 82 -5.24 3.30 10.23
CA VAL A 82 -6.02 3.90 9.15
C VAL A 82 -6.54 5.27 9.55
N ASP A 83 -7.07 5.40 10.77
CA ASP A 83 -7.59 6.67 11.23
C ASP A 83 -6.50 7.73 11.28
N VAL A 84 -5.30 7.37 11.74
CA VAL A 84 -4.18 8.31 11.77
C VAL A 84 -3.80 8.75 10.37
N LEU A 85 -3.73 7.80 9.44
CA LEU A 85 -3.35 8.12 8.06
C LEU A 85 -4.39 9.00 7.38
N LEU A 86 -5.67 8.70 7.58
CA LEU A 86 -6.73 9.53 7.01
C LEU A 86 -6.67 10.94 7.58
N GLY A 87 -6.37 11.06 8.86
CA GLY A 87 -6.23 12.39 9.49
C GLY A 87 -5.08 13.18 8.91
N ARG A 88 -4.14 12.53 8.26
CA ARG A 88 -3.00 13.19 7.60
C ARG A 88 -3.19 13.29 6.10
N ASN A 89 -4.37 12.98 5.61
CA ASN A 89 -4.71 13.01 4.17
C ASN A 89 -3.84 12.05 3.36
N CYS A 90 -3.47 10.92 3.95
CA CYS A 90 -2.70 9.89 3.26
C CYS A 90 -3.66 8.89 2.62
N PRO A 91 -3.65 8.74 1.30
CA PRO A 91 -4.50 7.73 0.67
C PRO A 91 -4.07 6.33 1.04
N ILE A 92 -5.04 5.41 1.04
CA ILE A 92 -4.86 4.06 1.52
C ILE A 92 -5.37 3.07 0.49
N LEU A 93 -4.62 2.00 0.28
CA LEU A 93 -5.08 0.84 -0.45
C LEU A 93 -5.04 -0.36 0.50
N PHE A 94 -6.21 -0.94 0.74
CA PHE A 94 -6.27 -2.19 1.50
C PHE A 94 -5.96 -3.37 0.57
N VAL A 95 -5.17 -4.31 1.09
CA VAL A 95 -4.95 -5.58 0.41
C VAL A 95 -5.36 -6.65 1.42
N THR A 96 -6.51 -7.28 1.19
CA THR A 96 -7.10 -8.12 2.23
C THR A 96 -7.65 -9.41 1.66
N GLY A 97 -7.59 -10.48 2.45
CA GLY A 97 -8.15 -11.76 2.08
C GLY A 97 -9.54 -12.00 2.65
N GLY A 98 -10.03 -11.08 3.45
CA GLY A 98 -11.32 -11.26 4.08
C GLY A 98 -12.49 -10.90 3.19
N ALA A 99 -13.68 -11.26 3.64
CA ALA A 99 -14.89 -10.90 2.94
C ALA A 99 -15.15 -9.40 3.08
N PRO A 100 -15.76 -8.77 2.07
CA PRO A 100 -16.06 -7.33 2.18
C PRO A 100 -16.87 -6.98 3.42
N GLU A 101 -17.76 -7.89 3.84
CA GLU A 101 -18.62 -7.63 5.00
C GLU A 101 -17.82 -7.54 6.31
N SER A 102 -16.60 -8.10 6.33
CA SER A 102 -15.80 -8.05 7.53
C SER A 102 -15.19 -6.67 7.77
N ILE A 103 -15.29 -5.78 6.79
CA ILE A 103 -14.77 -4.42 6.90
C ILE A 103 -15.86 -3.56 7.54
N PRO A 104 -15.54 -2.84 8.63
CA PRO A 104 -16.55 -1.96 9.22
C PRO A 104 -17.07 -0.96 8.20
N GLU A 105 -18.35 -0.65 8.30
CA GLU A 105 -19.05 0.09 7.27
C GLU A 105 -18.40 1.41 6.92
N ASN A 106 -17.91 2.12 7.90
CA ASN A 106 -17.35 3.45 7.64
C ASN A 106 -16.00 3.40 6.93
N TYR A 107 -15.43 2.21 6.71
CA TYR A 107 -14.17 2.08 5.95
C TYR A 107 -14.39 1.41 4.60
N ARG A 108 -15.63 1.03 4.26
CA ARG A 108 -15.87 0.22 3.07
C ARG A 108 -15.70 0.99 1.77
N GLN A 109 -15.76 2.31 1.80
CA GLN A 109 -15.54 3.09 0.60
C GLN A 109 -14.07 3.24 0.25
N LEU A 110 -13.18 2.87 1.15
CA LEU A 110 -11.76 2.94 0.85
C LEU A 110 -11.39 1.87 -0.17
N PRO A 111 -10.47 2.17 -1.08
CA PRO A 111 -10.08 1.20 -2.11
C PRO A 111 -9.51 -0.07 -1.50
N ARG A 112 -9.83 -1.19 -2.12
CA ARG A 112 -9.26 -2.44 -1.66
C ARG A 112 -9.03 -3.39 -2.82
N LEU A 113 -8.10 -4.29 -2.60
CA LEU A 113 -7.70 -5.30 -3.55
C LEU A 113 -7.74 -6.63 -2.82
N SER A 114 -8.45 -7.61 -3.37
CA SER A 114 -8.61 -8.90 -2.71
C SER A 114 -7.40 -9.78 -2.95
N LYS A 115 -7.00 -10.52 -1.93
CA LYS A 115 -5.98 -11.56 -2.08
C LYS A 115 -6.64 -12.83 -2.60
N PRO A 116 -6.02 -13.55 -3.48
CA PRO A 116 -4.76 -13.20 -4.16
C PRO A 116 -5.03 -12.18 -5.26
N PHE A 117 -4.06 -11.34 -5.50
CA PHE A 117 -4.17 -10.33 -6.55
C PHE A 117 -3.08 -10.58 -7.59
N ASN A 118 -3.26 -10.00 -8.77
CA ASN A 118 -2.23 -10.09 -9.79
C ASN A 118 -1.58 -8.73 -9.96
N GLN A 119 -0.45 -8.75 -10.66
CA GLN A 119 0.36 -7.54 -10.82
C GLN A 119 -0.42 -6.44 -11.55
N VAL A 120 -1.18 -6.82 -12.57
CA VAL A 120 -1.91 -5.83 -13.36
C VAL A 120 -2.91 -5.06 -12.50
N ASP A 121 -3.66 -5.78 -11.68
CA ASP A 121 -4.66 -5.15 -10.81
C ASP A 121 -3.99 -4.28 -9.76
N PHE A 122 -2.87 -4.76 -9.20
CA PHE A 122 -2.17 -3.99 -8.19
C PHE A 122 -1.64 -2.68 -8.78
N VAL A 123 -0.97 -2.76 -9.92
CA VAL A 123 -0.39 -1.58 -10.55
C VAL A 123 -1.47 -0.57 -10.89
N ARG A 124 -2.61 -1.06 -11.43
CA ARG A 124 -3.70 -0.16 -11.76
C ARG A 124 -4.23 0.55 -10.52
N SER A 125 -4.42 -0.18 -9.44
CA SER A 125 -4.89 0.42 -8.19
C SER A 125 -3.89 1.43 -7.64
N ALA A 126 -2.61 1.08 -7.64
CA ALA A 126 -1.58 1.97 -7.12
C ALA A 126 -1.50 3.26 -7.93
N LYS A 127 -1.61 3.15 -9.24
CA LYS A 127 -1.59 4.34 -10.09
C LYS A 127 -2.78 5.25 -9.79
N LEU A 128 -3.95 4.68 -9.64
CA LEU A 128 -5.14 5.48 -9.37
C LEU A 128 -5.10 6.16 -8.01
N ILE A 129 -4.59 5.46 -7.01
CA ILE A 129 -4.67 5.94 -5.64
C ILE A 129 -3.50 6.85 -5.30
N PHE A 130 -2.29 6.49 -5.72
CA PHE A 130 -1.08 7.21 -5.32
C PHE A 130 -0.45 8.02 -6.44
N GLY A 131 -0.88 7.79 -7.67
CA GLY A 131 -0.22 8.41 -8.81
C GLY A 131 -0.31 9.92 -8.80
N ARG A 132 0.72 10.56 -9.33
CA ARG A 132 0.73 12.01 -9.43
C ARG A 132 -0.07 12.46 -10.63
N ARG A 133 -0.58 13.65 -10.54
CA ARG A 133 -1.35 14.24 -11.64
C ARG A 133 -0.49 15.15 -12.45
#